data_748be701112f34b6edaffb3433ffd577
#
_entry.id   748be701112f34b6edaffb3433ffd577
#
_cell.length_a   1.000
_cell.length_b   1.000
_cell.length_c   1.000
_cell.angle_alpha   90.00
_cell.angle_beta   90.00
_cell.angle_gamma   90.00
#
_symmetry.space_group_name_H-M   'P 1'
#
loop_
_entity.id
_entity.type
_entity.pdbx_description
1 polymer ?
#
loop_
_entity_poly.entity_id
_entity_poly.type
_entity_poly.pdbx_seq_one_letter_code
_entity_poly.pdbx_strand_id
1 'polypeptide(L)'
;MKHDLLNTHFPTSHDIGNFLNEYEDYDIDSLRLKANNNPHWQLLIDQKQGQQTLSQRWPSLCQVPGYLLPPLSNARQASSEATATWKAHFLHQAIGSPASWKGLDTTGGSGVDTWAFEQCGANMTVTEPDEHLATMLHHNGQVLRQTRRVIQDKAESLQTGRFDAVFSDPSRLQNGQ
;
A
#
# COMPACT_ATOMS: atom_id res chain seq x y z
N MET A 1 0.06 11.93 23.85
CA MET A 1 -1.27 12.09 23.21
C MET A 1 -1.28 11.15 22.00
N LYS A 2 -2.07 10.08 22.06
CA LYS A 2 -2.29 9.22 20.89
C LYS A 2 -3.19 10.00 19.94
N HIS A 3 -2.63 10.55 18.85
CA HIS A 3 -3.45 11.08 17.78
C HIS A 3 -4.26 9.92 17.18
N ASP A 4 -5.58 10.10 17.16
CA ASP A 4 -6.51 9.22 16.47
C ASP A 4 -6.18 9.23 14.98
N LEU A 5 -5.46 8.19 14.51
CA LEU A 5 -5.19 7.92 13.09
C LEU A 5 -6.46 7.63 12.27
N LEU A 6 -7.64 7.75 12.90
CA LEU A 6 -8.93 7.29 12.35
C LEU A 6 -9.75 8.38 11.65
N ASN A 7 -9.24 9.60 11.46
CA ASN A 7 -10.05 10.70 10.93
C ASN A 7 -9.79 11.12 9.47
N THR A 8 -8.94 10.42 8.74
CA THR A 8 -8.93 10.54 7.27
C THR A 8 -10.00 9.61 6.70
N HIS A 9 -11.15 10.17 6.34
CA HIS A 9 -12.20 9.42 5.67
C HIS A 9 -11.74 9.04 4.26
N PHE A 10 -11.10 7.87 4.14
CA PHE A 10 -10.87 7.27 2.83
C PHE A 10 -12.22 6.94 2.18
N PRO A 11 -12.31 7.08 0.84
CA PRO A 11 -13.48 6.65 0.13
C PRO A 11 -13.75 5.15 0.36
N THR A 12 -15.00 4.80 0.55
CA THR A 12 -15.40 3.39 0.69
C THR A 12 -15.30 2.66 -0.66
N SER A 13 -15.32 1.33 -0.64
CA SER A 13 -15.41 0.53 -1.88
C SER A 13 -16.59 0.95 -2.75
N HIS A 14 -17.70 1.32 -2.11
CA HIS A 14 -18.91 1.79 -2.79
C HIS A 14 -18.69 3.15 -3.46
N ASP A 15 -18.04 4.09 -2.77
CA ASP A 15 -17.73 5.41 -3.32
C ASP A 15 -16.79 5.28 -4.53
N ILE A 16 -15.75 4.46 -4.41
CA ILE A 16 -14.81 4.21 -5.51
C ILE A 16 -15.53 3.55 -6.69
N GLY A 17 -16.32 2.49 -6.44
CA GLY A 17 -17.05 1.79 -7.49
C GLY A 17 -18.05 2.70 -8.23
N ASN A 18 -18.83 3.47 -7.49
CA ASN A 18 -19.77 4.43 -8.08
C ASN A 18 -19.06 5.50 -8.91
N PHE A 19 -17.96 6.04 -8.37
CA PHE A 19 -17.18 7.05 -9.08
C PHE A 19 -16.57 6.51 -10.37
N LEU A 20 -15.99 5.30 -10.33
CA LEU A 20 -15.40 4.67 -11.52
C LEU A 20 -16.44 4.43 -12.61
N ASN A 21 -17.66 3.99 -12.24
CA ASN A 21 -18.76 3.76 -13.18
C ASN A 21 -19.33 5.07 -13.72
N GLU A 22 -19.60 6.04 -12.83
CA GLU A 22 -20.23 7.33 -13.24
C GLU A 22 -19.32 8.15 -14.16
N TYR A 23 -18.01 8.08 -13.94
CA TYR A 23 -17.01 8.86 -14.66
C TYR A 23 -16.11 7.99 -15.56
N GLU A 24 -16.61 6.83 -16.04
CA GLU A 24 -15.82 5.90 -16.86
C GLU A 24 -15.19 6.59 -18.07
N ASP A 25 -15.98 7.36 -18.81
CA ASP A 25 -15.58 8.03 -20.06
C ASP A 25 -14.84 9.36 -19.86
N TYR A 26 -14.71 9.82 -18.61
CA TYR A 26 -14.05 11.12 -18.35
C TYR A 26 -12.54 10.95 -18.23
N ASP A 27 -11.79 11.85 -18.88
CA ASP A 27 -10.35 11.94 -18.68
C ASP A 27 -10.00 12.56 -17.31
N ILE A 28 -8.81 12.24 -16.82
CA ILE A 28 -8.35 12.63 -15.48
C ILE A 28 -8.26 14.15 -15.30
N ASP A 29 -7.84 14.89 -16.35
CA ASP A 29 -7.64 16.34 -16.25
C ASP A 29 -8.99 17.05 -16.16
N SER A 30 -9.98 16.61 -16.93
CA SER A 30 -11.38 17.10 -16.82
C SER A 30 -11.97 16.85 -15.44
N LEU A 31 -11.69 15.69 -14.82
CA LEU A 31 -12.13 15.39 -13.46
C LEU A 31 -11.47 16.27 -12.42
N ARG A 32 -10.16 16.52 -12.56
CA ARG A 32 -9.43 17.43 -11.66
C ARG A 32 -9.97 18.86 -11.70
N LEU A 33 -10.33 19.36 -12.88
CA LEU A 33 -10.99 20.66 -13.01
C LEU A 33 -12.35 20.69 -12.30
N LYS A 34 -13.15 19.62 -12.44
CA LYS A 34 -14.44 19.48 -11.75
C LYS A 34 -14.31 19.37 -10.23
N ALA A 35 -13.25 18.74 -9.75
CA ALA A 35 -13.02 18.53 -8.32
C ALA A 35 -12.89 19.83 -7.52
N ASN A 36 -12.48 20.92 -8.15
CA ASN A 36 -12.37 22.25 -7.52
C ASN A 36 -11.71 22.21 -6.13
N ASN A 37 -10.59 21.52 -6.02
CA ASN A 37 -9.83 21.29 -4.77
C ASN A 37 -10.58 20.51 -3.67
N ASN A 38 -11.65 19.78 -3.99
CA ASN A 38 -12.29 18.90 -3.04
C ASN A 38 -11.39 17.68 -2.73
N PRO A 39 -10.92 17.50 -1.48
CA PRO A 39 -9.97 16.42 -1.16
C PRO A 39 -10.54 15.03 -1.39
N HIS A 40 -11.83 14.81 -1.13
CA HIS A 40 -12.50 13.53 -1.37
C HIS A 40 -12.54 13.17 -2.85
N TRP A 41 -12.88 14.15 -3.70
CA TRP A 41 -12.82 13.96 -5.15
C TRP A 41 -11.41 13.68 -5.65
N GLN A 42 -10.41 14.35 -5.08
CA GLN A 42 -9.02 14.11 -5.44
C GLN A 42 -8.60 12.66 -5.15
N LEU A 43 -8.99 12.11 -4.00
CA LEU A 43 -8.75 10.70 -3.68
C LEU A 43 -9.43 9.75 -4.68
N LEU A 44 -10.68 10.01 -5.07
CA LEU A 44 -11.39 9.20 -6.06
C LEU A 44 -10.75 9.26 -7.45
N ILE A 45 -10.30 10.44 -7.86
CA ILE A 45 -9.57 10.63 -9.13
C ILE A 45 -8.23 9.87 -9.10
N ASP A 46 -7.52 9.92 -7.97
CA ASP A 46 -6.25 9.19 -7.80
C ASP A 46 -6.48 7.67 -7.86
N GLN A 47 -7.60 7.15 -7.32
CA GLN A 47 -7.98 5.75 -7.47
C GLN A 47 -8.25 5.40 -8.94
N LYS A 48 -9.02 6.22 -9.68
CA LYS A 48 -9.27 6.03 -11.12
C LYS A 48 -7.96 6.02 -11.92
N GLN A 49 -7.09 6.99 -11.68
CA GLN A 49 -5.80 7.07 -12.36
C GLN A 49 -4.91 5.88 -12.01
N GLY A 50 -4.93 5.46 -10.74
CA GLY A 50 -4.24 4.28 -10.27
C GLY A 50 -4.70 3.02 -10.99
N GLN A 51 -6.01 2.79 -11.10
CA GLN A 51 -6.60 1.66 -11.83
C GLN A 51 -6.12 1.61 -13.28
N GLN A 52 -6.17 2.73 -13.99
CA GLN A 52 -5.73 2.80 -15.39
C GLN A 52 -4.23 2.52 -15.55
N THR A 53 -3.41 2.98 -14.60
CA THR A 53 -1.94 2.92 -14.72
C THR A 53 -1.36 1.62 -14.18
N LEU A 54 -1.95 1.06 -13.14
CA LEU A 54 -1.37 -0.04 -12.37
C LEU A 54 -2.00 -1.40 -12.66
N SER A 55 -3.11 -1.48 -13.40
CA SER A 55 -3.82 -2.74 -13.67
C SER A 55 -2.95 -3.85 -14.28
N GLN A 56 -1.98 -3.50 -15.11
CA GLN A 56 -1.02 -4.48 -15.66
C GLN A 56 0.10 -4.83 -14.69
N ARG A 57 0.47 -3.90 -13.81
CA ARG A 57 1.56 -4.05 -12.86
C ARG A 57 1.11 -4.72 -11.56
N TRP A 58 -0.13 -4.43 -11.15
CA TRP A 58 -0.78 -4.94 -9.94
C TRP A 58 -2.16 -5.54 -10.27
N PRO A 59 -2.21 -6.60 -11.08
CA PRO A 59 -3.46 -7.15 -11.60
C PRO A 59 -4.38 -7.67 -10.50
N SER A 60 -3.84 -8.28 -9.45
CA SER A 60 -4.65 -8.83 -8.36
C SER A 60 -5.12 -7.74 -7.41
N LEU A 61 -4.24 -6.82 -7.00
CA LEU A 61 -4.56 -5.76 -6.03
C LEU A 61 -5.57 -4.75 -6.59
N CYS A 62 -5.46 -4.42 -7.88
CA CYS A 62 -6.42 -3.54 -8.54
C CYS A 62 -7.84 -4.12 -8.61
N GLN A 63 -8.01 -5.43 -8.47
CA GLN A 63 -9.32 -6.09 -8.47
C GLN A 63 -9.93 -6.26 -7.08
N VAL A 64 -9.19 -5.95 -6.01
CA VAL A 64 -9.71 -6.08 -4.64
C VAL A 64 -10.63 -4.91 -4.33
N PRO A 65 -11.93 -5.16 -4.06
CA PRO A 65 -12.86 -4.07 -3.72
C PRO A 65 -12.43 -3.35 -2.44
N GLY A 66 -12.27 -2.04 -2.52
CA GLY A 66 -11.86 -1.20 -1.39
C GLY A 66 -10.36 -1.13 -1.12
N TYR A 67 -9.54 -1.84 -1.90
CA TYR A 67 -8.09 -1.64 -1.83
C TYR A 67 -7.72 -0.25 -2.35
N LEU A 68 -7.01 0.51 -1.54
CA LEU A 68 -6.54 1.84 -1.90
C LEU A 68 -5.20 1.76 -2.63
N LEU A 69 -5.18 2.26 -3.84
CA LEU A 69 -3.96 2.39 -4.62
C LEU A 69 -3.16 3.60 -4.13
N PRO A 70 -1.84 3.48 -3.96
CA PRO A 70 -1.02 4.59 -3.49
C PRO A 70 -0.88 5.68 -4.56
N PRO A 71 -0.46 6.89 -4.16
CA PRO A 71 -0.12 7.94 -5.12
C PRO A 71 0.84 7.42 -6.19
N LEU A 72 0.68 7.85 -7.45
CA LEU A 72 1.47 7.32 -8.56
C LEU A 72 2.99 7.53 -8.40
N SER A 73 3.42 8.57 -7.69
CA SER A 73 4.84 8.78 -7.34
C SER A 73 5.41 7.61 -6.54
N ASN A 74 4.65 7.10 -5.57
CA ASN A 74 5.03 5.95 -4.74
C ASN A 74 4.91 4.64 -5.54
N ALA A 75 3.82 4.49 -6.31
CA ALA A 75 3.59 3.31 -7.12
C ALA A 75 4.67 3.07 -8.19
N ARG A 76 5.21 4.14 -8.78
CA ARG A 76 6.29 4.04 -9.79
C ARG A 76 7.57 3.44 -9.23
N GLN A 77 7.85 3.66 -7.96
CA GLN A 77 9.05 3.16 -7.27
C GLN A 77 8.84 1.77 -6.66
N ALA A 78 7.59 1.37 -6.49
CA ALA A 78 7.24 0.10 -5.89
C ALA A 78 7.53 -1.09 -6.83
N SER A 79 7.63 -2.27 -6.27
CA SER A 79 7.69 -3.53 -7.01
C SER A 79 6.44 -3.76 -7.86
N SER A 80 6.56 -4.52 -8.95
CA SER A 80 5.37 -5.17 -9.53
C SER A 80 4.91 -6.32 -8.63
N GLU A 81 3.66 -6.78 -8.77
CA GLU A 81 3.21 -7.98 -8.06
C GLU A 81 4.13 -9.18 -8.33
N ALA A 82 4.54 -9.37 -9.58
CA ALA A 82 5.46 -10.45 -9.94
C ALA A 82 6.80 -10.35 -9.22
N THR A 83 7.37 -9.13 -9.14
CA THR A 83 8.64 -8.89 -8.42
C THR A 83 8.47 -9.09 -6.92
N ALA A 84 7.39 -8.56 -6.33
CA ALA A 84 7.09 -8.72 -4.92
C ALA A 84 6.87 -10.20 -4.54
N THR A 85 6.13 -10.94 -5.36
CA THR A 85 5.91 -12.38 -5.19
C THR A 85 7.22 -13.16 -5.27
N TRP A 86 8.09 -12.82 -6.22
CA TRP A 86 9.40 -13.45 -6.32
C TRP A 86 10.26 -13.18 -5.07
N LYS A 87 10.33 -11.93 -4.60
CA LYS A 87 11.02 -11.58 -3.35
C LYS A 87 10.47 -12.37 -2.16
N ALA A 88 9.14 -12.48 -2.06
CA ALA A 88 8.48 -13.18 -0.97
C ALA A 88 8.82 -14.67 -0.98
N HIS A 89 8.76 -15.34 -2.11
CA HIS A 89 9.14 -16.74 -2.22
C HIS A 89 10.61 -16.96 -1.91
N PHE A 90 11.49 -16.09 -2.43
CA PHE A 90 12.92 -16.17 -2.16
C PHE A 90 13.22 -16.07 -0.66
N LEU A 91 12.64 -15.06 0.01
CA LEU A 91 12.85 -14.87 1.46
C LEU A 91 12.25 -16.02 2.28
N HIS A 92 11.04 -16.46 1.91
CA HIS A 92 10.37 -17.59 2.57
C HIS A 92 11.20 -18.88 2.48
N GLN A 93 11.78 -19.18 1.32
CA GLN A 93 12.69 -20.32 1.15
C GLN A 93 13.96 -20.15 1.99
N ALA A 94 14.55 -18.94 2.03
CA ALA A 94 15.78 -18.67 2.78
C ALA A 94 15.64 -18.92 4.30
N ILE A 95 14.41 -18.72 4.84
CA ILE A 95 14.10 -19.00 6.25
C ILE A 95 13.59 -20.42 6.50
N GLY A 96 13.64 -21.31 5.51
CA GLY A 96 13.24 -22.71 5.65
C GLY A 96 11.76 -23.00 5.43
N SER A 97 11.03 -22.11 4.78
CA SER A 97 9.61 -22.25 4.38
C SER A 97 8.64 -22.62 5.52
N PRO A 98 8.67 -21.93 6.67
CA PRO A 98 7.75 -22.21 7.77
C PRO A 98 6.29 -21.87 7.36
N ALA A 99 5.30 -22.60 7.89
CA ALA A 99 3.89 -22.36 7.63
C ALA A 99 3.41 -20.97 8.12
N SER A 100 4.07 -20.41 9.13
CA SER A 100 3.84 -19.06 9.62
C SER A 100 5.15 -18.50 10.18
N TRP A 101 5.41 -17.21 9.94
CA TRP A 101 6.62 -16.53 10.36
C TRP A 101 6.39 -15.04 10.62
N LYS A 102 7.30 -14.40 11.35
CA LYS A 102 7.23 -12.98 11.69
C LYS A 102 8.16 -12.18 10.80
N GLY A 103 7.59 -11.31 9.97
CA GLY A 103 8.36 -10.43 9.10
C GLY A 103 8.33 -8.98 9.59
N LEU A 104 9.42 -8.26 9.35
CA LEU A 104 9.51 -6.81 9.48
C LEU A 104 9.78 -6.22 8.09
N ASP A 105 8.90 -5.34 7.65
CA ASP A 105 9.14 -4.46 6.50
C ASP A 105 9.46 -3.06 7.04
N THR A 106 10.70 -2.61 6.83
CA THR A 106 11.17 -1.31 7.31
C THR A 106 10.85 -0.15 6.37
N THR A 107 10.24 -0.45 5.23
CA THR A 107 10.01 0.49 4.11
C THR A 107 8.64 0.27 3.49
N GLY A 108 7.58 0.40 4.28
CA GLY A 108 6.21 0.03 3.92
C GLY A 108 5.71 0.55 2.57
N GLY A 109 5.87 1.85 2.34
CA GLY A 109 5.57 2.49 1.06
C GLY A 109 4.19 2.13 0.50
N SER A 110 4.17 1.51 -0.68
CA SER A 110 2.93 1.07 -1.35
C SER A 110 2.27 -0.16 -0.72
N GLY A 111 3.01 -0.94 0.08
CA GLY A 111 2.54 -2.17 0.70
C GLY A 111 2.52 -3.42 -0.19
N VAL A 112 2.96 -3.34 -1.45
CA VAL A 112 2.92 -4.48 -2.37
C VAL A 112 3.88 -5.60 -1.97
N ASP A 113 5.07 -5.27 -1.49
CA ASP A 113 6.02 -6.27 -0.98
C ASP A 113 5.51 -6.90 0.32
N THR A 114 4.98 -6.09 1.25
CA THR A 114 4.31 -6.57 2.47
C THR A 114 3.18 -7.55 2.14
N TRP A 115 2.30 -7.19 1.18
CA TRP A 115 1.22 -8.07 0.72
C TRP A 115 1.77 -9.42 0.22
N ALA A 116 2.83 -9.41 -0.57
CA ALA A 116 3.41 -10.63 -1.11
C ALA A 116 4.00 -11.53 0.00
N PHE A 117 4.64 -10.96 1.03
CA PHE A 117 5.12 -11.72 2.20
C PHE A 117 3.95 -12.37 2.97
N GLU A 118 2.84 -11.65 3.12
CA GLU A 118 1.64 -12.18 3.76
C GLU A 118 1.03 -13.35 3.00
N GLN A 119 1.11 -13.37 1.64
CA GLN A 119 0.70 -14.52 0.85
C GLN A 119 1.58 -15.76 1.11
N CYS A 120 2.79 -15.58 1.62
CA CYS A 120 3.71 -16.64 2.04
C CYS A 120 3.63 -16.95 3.55
N GLY A 121 2.55 -16.57 4.23
CA GLY A 121 2.30 -16.90 5.64
C GLY A 121 2.97 -15.96 6.64
N ALA A 122 3.49 -14.80 6.22
CA ALA A 122 4.09 -13.83 7.11
C ALA A 122 3.04 -13.09 7.97
N ASN A 123 3.32 -12.98 9.27
CA ASN A 123 2.70 -12.00 10.15
C ASN A 123 3.56 -10.74 10.13
N MET A 124 3.15 -9.74 9.35
CA MET A 124 3.97 -8.57 9.07
C MET A 124 3.85 -7.47 10.11
N THR A 125 4.99 -6.92 10.50
CA THR A 125 5.11 -5.57 11.08
C THR A 125 5.71 -4.68 10.00
N VAL A 126 5.14 -3.48 9.82
CA VAL A 126 5.53 -2.55 8.76
C VAL A 126 5.80 -1.19 9.37
N THR A 127 6.90 -0.55 9.00
CA THR A 127 7.15 0.85 9.35
C THR A 127 6.99 1.75 8.13
N GLU A 128 6.32 2.88 8.33
CA GLU A 128 6.12 3.89 7.31
C GLU A 128 6.04 5.27 7.99
N PRO A 129 6.99 6.18 7.73
CA PRO A 129 6.98 7.50 8.38
C PRO A 129 5.91 8.45 7.82
N ASP A 130 5.50 8.28 6.58
CA ASP A 130 4.43 9.10 5.98
C ASP A 130 3.07 8.68 6.52
N GLU A 131 2.36 9.63 7.14
CA GLU A 131 1.06 9.39 7.80
C GLU A 131 0.00 8.87 6.82
N HIS A 132 -0.05 9.44 5.61
CA HIS A 132 -1.03 9.05 4.60
C HIS A 132 -0.78 7.60 4.13
N LEU A 133 0.46 7.25 3.84
CA LEU A 133 0.84 5.89 3.44
C LEU A 133 0.65 4.90 4.59
N ALA A 134 1.00 5.25 5.82
CA ALA A 134 0.79 4.40 6.99
C ALA A 134 -0.71 4.10 7.22
N THR A 135 -1.56 5.12 7.08
CA THR A 135 -3.01 4.95 7.20
C THR A 135 -3.57 4.08 6.08
N MET A 136 -3.10 4.28 4.85
CA MET A 136 -3.48 3.45 3.69
C MET A 136 -3.03 1.99 3.88
N LEU A 137 -1.81 1.74 4.36
CA LEU A 137 -1.30 0.41 4.68
C LEU A 137 -2.17 -0.31 5.71
N HIS A 138 -2.60 0.41 6.75
CA HIS A 138 -3.49 -0.12 7.78
C HIS A 138 -4.85 -0.48 7.18
N HIS A 139 -5.47 0.44 6.43
CA HIS A 139 -6.74 0.22 5.72
C HIS A 139 -6.66 -1.00 4.79
N ASN A 140 -5.63 -1.04 3.93
CA ASN A 140 -5.44 -2.15 2.99
C ASN A 140 -5.24 -3.50 3.69
N GLY A 141 -4.58 -3.50 4.86
CA GLY A 141 -4.47 -4.67 5.71
C GLY A 141 -5.84 -5.21 6.14
N GLN A 142 -6.74 -4.33 6.55
CA GLN A 142 -8.11 -4.70 6.93
C GLN A 142 -8.91 -5.22 5.73
N VAL A 143 -8.84 -4.54 4.58
CA VAL A 143 -9.49 -4.96 3.32
C VAL A 143 -9.04 -6.35 2.89
N LEU A 144 -7.76 -6.64 2.99
CA LEU A 144 -7.15 -7.93 2.66
C LEU A 144 -7.32 -8.99 3.77
N ARG A 145 -7.97 -8.63 4.89
CA ARG A 145 -8.12 -9.49 6.08
C ARG A 145 -6.79 -9.99 6.65
N GLN A 146 -5.77 -9.16 6.56
CA GLN A 146 -4.45 -9.44 7.10
C GLN A 146 -4.27 -8.81 8.48
N THR A 147 -3.44 -9.44 9.33
CA THR A 147 -3.19 -9.00 10.71
C THR A 147 -1.94 -8.14 10.83
N ARG A 148 -1.53 -7.45 9.75
CA ARG A 148 -0.32 -6.62 9.77
C ARG A 148 -0.41 -5.52 10.82
N ARG A 149 0.72 -5.31 11.50
CA ARG A 149 0.90 -4.19 12.41
C ARG A 149 1.62 -3.07 11.67
N VAL A 150 0.96 -1.94 11.47
CA VAL A 150 1.58 -0.74 10.90
C VAL A 150 2.04 0.19 12.02
N ILE A 151 3.27 0.67 11.92
CA ILE A 151 3.89 1.61 12.85
C ILE A 151 4.28 2.85 12.05
N GLN A 152 3.64 3.96 12.35
CA GLN A 152 3.94 5.25 11.75
C GLN A 152 5.20 5.83 12.40
N ASP A 153 6.36 5.35 11.96
CA ASP A 153 7.65 5.83 12.43
C ASP A 153 8.76 5.40 11.45
N LYS A 154 9.95 5.94 11.65
CA LYS A 154 11.14 5.50 10.93
C LYS A 154 11.63 4.16 11.45
N ALA A 155 12.24 3.37 10.57
CA ALA A 155 12.74 2.05 10.91
C ALA A 155 13.78 2.07 12.06
N GLU A 156 14.58 3.12 12.14
CA GLU A 156 15.62 3.29 13.14
C GLU A 156 15.08 3.40 14.59
N SER A 157 13.81 3.77 14.75
CA SER A 157 13.18 3.85 16.07
C SER A 157 12.73 2.49 16.61
N LEU A 158 12.73 1.45 15.79
CA LEU A 158 12.31 0.13 16.20
C LEU A 158 13.41 -0.60 16.94
N GLN A 159 13.07 -1.11 18.13
CA GLN A 159 13.85 -2.15 18.77
C GLN A 159 13.62 -3.48 18.01
N THR A 160 14.56 -3.83 17.15
CA THR A 160 14.51 -5.04 16.32
C THR A 160 14.69 -6.27 17.21
N GLY A 161 13.63 -6.83 17.71
CA GLY A 161 13.83 -7.82 18.73
C GLY A 161 13.47 -9.27 18.42
N ARG A 162 12.59 -9.61 17.51
CA ARG A 162 12.13 -11.00 17.31
C ARG A 162 11.40 -11.20 15.99
N PHE A 163 12.07 -10.92 14.88
CA PHE A 163 11.58 -11.24 13.56
C PHE A 163 12.37 -12.39 12.95
N ASP A 164 11.72 -13.27 12.23
CA ASP A 164 12.37 -14.36 11.51
C ASP A 164 13.07 -13.82 10.26
N ALA A 165 12.54 -12.72 9.69
CA ALA A 165 13.16 -11.99 8.58
C ALA A 165 12.88 -10.49 8.65
N VAL A 166 13.83 -9.71 8.12
CA VAL A 166 13.69 -8.25 7.95
C VAL A 166 13.88 -7.92 6.47
N PHE A 167 12.94 -7.18 5.93
CA PHE A 167 13.00 -6.65 4.58
C PHE A 167 13.20 -5.14 4.62
N SER A 168 14.03 -4.61 3.72
CA SER A 168 14.28 -3.19 3.56
C SER A 168 14.56 -2.87 2.10
N ASP A 169 13.74 -2.04 1.49
CA ASP A 169 13.91 -1.55 0.10
C ASP A 169 13.68 -0.02 0.07
N PRO A 170 14.62 0.76 0.61
CA PRO A 170 14.44 2.21 0.73
C PRO A 170 14.37 2.86 -0.65
N SER A 171 13.51 3.88 -0.77
CA SER A 171 13.40 4.69 -1.98
C SER A 171 14.75 5.27 -2.40
N ARG A 172 15.08 5.15 -3.67
CA ARG A 172 16.31 5.71 -4.25
C ARG A 172 16.25 7.23 -4.44
N LEU A 173 15.06 7.81 -4.38
CA LEU A 173 14.86 9.25 -4.52
C LEU A 173 14.93 9.92 -3.15
N GLN A 174 16.14 10.20 -2.67
CA GLN A 174 16.35 11.20 -1.64
C GLN A 174 16.28 12.58 -2.32
N ASN A 175 15.28 13.38 -1.90
CA ASN A 175 15.21 14.83 -2.13
C ASN A 175 15.70 15.32 -3.50
N GLY A 176 14.80 15.36 -4.46
CA GLY A 176 14.79 16.33 -5.60
C GLY A 176 16.14 16.79 -6.17
N GLN A 177 17.01 15.89 -6.55
CA GLN A 177 18.09 16.18 -7.49
C GLN A 177 18.12 15.11 -8.58
#